data_df1b707e820d4b04d9a55e480ccf520c
#
_entry.id   df1b707e820d4b04d9a55e480ccf520c
#
_cell.length_a   1.000
_cell.length_b   1.000
_cell.length_c   1.000
_cell.angle_alpha   90.00
_cell.angle_beta   90.00
_cell.angle_gamma   90.00
#
_symmetry.space_group_name_H-M   'P 1'
#
loop_
_entity.id
_entity.type
_entity.pdbx_description
1 polymer ?
#
loop_
_entity_poly.entity_id
_entity_poly.type
_entity_poly.pdbx_seq_one_letter_code
_entity_poly.pdbx_strand_id
1 'polypeptide(L)'
;MFKLFKTLLFIILLSSFANAEIVKQVDITGNKRVSNETIKIYGNINLNQDYTEKKLNEILNSLYSTNFFEDIKIQIDSGVLKIVVKEFPVINQLIVVGEPSKKIAKEIKKVMSLKEKDSFVESFLSQDVDKIKQLYSSIGFNFVKVETKVKEIDDSNLDLVLNIKKGQVTKISKISFTGDKKIREKRLRSVIASEEDKFWKIITGNTK
;
A
#
# COMPACT_ATOMS: atom_id res chain seq x y z
N MET A 1 -7.48 41.60 -47.65
CA MET A 1 -6.24 40.84 -47.77
C MET A 1 -5.31 40.93 -46.54
N PHE A 2 -5.00 42.11 -46.07
CA PHE A 2 -4.05 42.31 -44.92
C PHE A 2 -4.48 41.65 -43.59
N LYS A 3 -5.77 41.59 -43.30
CA LYS A 3 -6.30 40.92 -42.09
C LYS A 3 -6.17 39.39 -42.15
N LEU A 4 -6.46 38.78 -43.31
CA LEU A 4 -6.29 37.35 -43.54
C LEU A 4 -4.83 36.90 -43.46
N PHE A 5 -3.92 37.74 -43.93
CA PHE A 5 -2.48 37.46 -43.83
C PHE A 5 -1.98 37.50 -42.37
N LYS A 6 -2.47 38.46 -41.57
CA LYS A 6 -2.15 38.53 -40.12
C LYS A 6 -2.72 37.34 -39.32
N THR A 7 -3.94 36.89 -39.64
CA THR A 7 -4.50 35.71 -38.97
C THR A 7 -3.78 34.41 -39.38
N LEU A 8 -3.39 34.28 -40.65
CA LEU A 8 -2.59 33.14 -41.10
C LEU A 8 -1.19 33.11 -40.47
N LEU A 9 -0.54 34.25 -40.34
CA LEU A 9 0.75 34.40 -39.69
C LEU A 9 0.66 34.10 -38.19
N PHE A 10 -0.45 34.45 -37.53
CA PHE A 10 -0.68 34.15 -36.11
C PHE A 10 -0.93 32.69 -35.87
N ILE A 11 -1.61 31.96 -36.78
CA ILE A 11 -1.83 30.53 -36.71
C ILE A 11 -0.51 29.76 -36.89
N ILE A 12 0.39 30.21 -37.75
CA ILE A 12 1.71 29.60 -37.97
C ILE A 12 2.64 29.80 -36.76
N LEU A 13 2.50 30.91 -36.02
CA LEU A 13 3.25 31.16 -34.77
C LEU A 13 2.77 30.35 -33.59
N LEU A 14 1.55 29.81 -33.63
CA LEU A 14 0.95 28.94 -32.56
C LEU A 14 1.25 27.46 -32.76
N SER A 15 1.89 27.04 -33.83
CA SER A 15 2.36 25.66 -33.97
C SER A 15 3.56 25.46 -33.03
N SER A 16 3.24 25.16 -31.76
CA SER A 16 4.21 24.63 -30.82
C SER A 16 4.73 23.32 -31.39
N PHE A 17 5.98 23.31 -31.85
CA PHE A 17 6.66 22.09 -32.26
C PHE A 17 6.77 21.21 -31.00
N ALA A 18 5.94 20.20 -30.92
CA ALA A 18 6.17 19.07 -30.00
C ALA A 18 7.44 18.38 -30.53
N ASN A 19 8.61 18.79 -30.01
CA ASN A 19 9.87 18.17 -30.37
C ASN A 19 9.89 16.79 -29.73
N ALA A 20 9.64 15.74 -30.51
CA ALA A 20 9.98 14.38 -30.14
C ALA A 20 11.51 14.25 -30.36
N GLU A 21 12.22 13.90 -29.29
CA GLU A 21 13.67 13.75 -29.34
C GLU A 21 14.03 12.27 -29.41
N ILE A 22 14.85 11.90 -30.42
CA ILE A 22 15.31 10.51 -30.58
C ILE A 22 16.34 10.19 -29.48
N VAL A 23 16.01 9.26 -28.61
CA VAL A 23 16.89 8.79 -27.54
C VAL A 23 17.91 7.80 -28.12
N LYS A 24 19.18 8.14 -28.01
CA LYS A 24 20.32 7.31 -28.44
C LYS A 24 21.03 6.63 -27.28
N GLN A 25 20.90 7.20 -26.09
CA GLN A 25 21.55 6.70 -24.87
C GLN A 25 20.61 6.82 -23.67
N VAL A 26 20.72 5.91 -22.71
CA VAL A 26 19.99 5.95 -21.44
C VAL A 26 21.01 5.96 -20.32
N ASP A 27 20.91 6.97 -19.47
CA ASP A 27 21.71 7.13 -18.26
C ASP A 27 20.82 7.00 -17.02
N ILE A 28 21.12 6.01 -16.18
CA ILE A 28 20.32 5.67 -14.98
C ILE A 28 21.22 5.82 -13.76
N THR A 29 20.77 6.58 -12.80
CA THR A 29 21.52 6.86 -11.56
C THR A 29 20.62 6.79 -10.33
N GLY A 30 21.25 6.58 -9.15
CA GLY A 30 20.55 6.52 -7.87
C GLY A 30 20.03 5.13 -7.47
N ASN A 31 20.02 4.19 -8.41
CA ASN A 31 19.70 2.79 -8.11
C ASN A 31 20.85 2.09 -7.37
N LYS A 32 20.50 1.28 -6.40
CA LYS A 32 21.45 0.49 -5.58
C LYS A 32 21.20 -1.01 -5.73
N ARG A 33 19.95 -1.41 -5.60
CA ARG A 33 19.47 -2.79 -5.61
C ARG A 33 18.91 -3.20 -6.96
N VAL A 34 18.17 -2.30 -7.61
CA VAL A 34 17.53 -2.56 -8.89
C VAL A 34 18.52 -2.28 -10.01
N SER A 35 18.79 -3.26 -10.88
CA SER A 35 19.74 -3.08 -11.99
C SER A 35 19.21 -2.13 -13.07
N ASN A 36 20.12 -1.52 -13.83
CA ASN A 36 19.76 -0.64 -14.97
C ASN A 36 18.90 -1.40 -16.00
N GLU A 37 19.22 -2.68 -16.23
CA GLU A 37 18.48 -3.54 -17.15
C GLU A 37 17.04 -3.76 -16.67
N THR A 38 16.86 -3.99 -15.38
CA THR A 38 15.55 -4.14 -14.76
C THR A 38 14.72 -2.86 -14.94
N ILE A 39 15.32 -1.69 -14.70
CA ILE A 39 14.64 -0.40 -14.87
C ILE A 39 14.23 -0.20 -16.34
N LYS A 40 15.10 -0.53 -17.30
CA LYS A 40 14.79 -0.45 -18.73
C LYS A 40 13.64 -1.38 -19.12
N ILE A 41 13.60 -2.61 -18.58
CA ILE A 41 12.54 -3.58 -18.87
C ILE A 41 11.20 -3.08 -18.32
N TYR A 42 11.11 -2.70 -17.05
CA TYR A 42 9.86 -2.22 -16.45
C TYR A 42 9.38 -0.91 -17.05
N GLY A 43 10.30 0.00 -17.40
CA GLY A 43 9.97 1.24 -18.08
C GLY A 43 9.66 1.06 -19.59
N ASN A 44 9.83 -0.16 -20.15
CA ASN A 44 9.73 -0.41 -21.59
C ASN A 44 10.58 0.59 -22.41
N ILE A 45 11.83 0.78 -21.99
CA ILE A 45 12.76 1.78 -22.52
C ILE A 45 13.60 1.15 -23.63
N ASN A 46 13.46 1.66 -24.83
CA ASN A 46 14.19 1.19 -26.02
C ASN A 46 15.00 2.34 -26.63
N LEU A 47 16.17 2.03 -27.17
CA LEU A 47 16.98 3.00 -27.90
C LEU A 47 16.43 3.25 -29.31
N ASN A 48 16.82 4.40 -29.89
CA ASN A 48 16.47 4.82 -31.26
C ASN A 48 14.94 4.96 -31.47
N GLN A 49 14.23 5.41 -30.46
CA GLN A 49 12.80 5.72 -30.52
C GLN A 49 12.57 7.19 -30.18
N ASP A 50 11.46 7.73 -30.68
CA ASP A 50 10.98 9.04 -30.29
C ASP A 50 10.32 8.99 -28.93
N TYR A 51 10.73 9.91 -28.06
CA TYR A 51 10.17 10.05 -26.72
C TYR A 51 9.37 11.35 -26.63
N THR A 52 8.07 11.21 -26.66
CA THR A 52 7.12 12.28 -26.38
C THR A 52 6.90 12.41 -24.89
N GLU A 53 6.38 13.54 -24.43
CA GLU A 53 5.98 13.76 -23.03
C GLU A 53 5.02 12.67 -22.53
N LYS A 54 4.08 12.22 -23.38
CA LYS A 54 3.18 11.11 -23.07
C LYS A 54 3.95 9.82 -22.77
N LYS A 55 4.95 9.48 -23.57
CA LYS A 55 5.76 8.28 -23.38
C LYS A 55 6.61 8.36 -22.12
N LEU A 56 7.15 9.54 -21.77
CA LEU A 56 7.85 9.74 -20.51
C LEU A 56 6.94 9.51 -19.30
N ASN A 57 5.70 9.99 -19.37
CA ASN A 57 4.70 9.75 -18.32
C ASN A 57 4.30 8.26 -18.21
N GLU A 58 4.22 7.53 -19.32
CA GLU A 58 4.00 6.09 -19.33
C GLU A 58 5.14 5.34 -18.64
N ILE A 59 6.40 5.72 -18.89
CA ILE A 59 7.58 5.17 -18.21
C ILE A 59 7.50 5.45 -16.72
N LEU A 60 7.23 6.69 -16.32
CA LEU A 60 7.07 7.08 -14.91
C LEU A 60 6.03 6.21 -14.21
N ASN A 61 4.84 6.11 -14.79
CA ASN A 61 3.75 5.32 -14.22
C ASN A 61 4.11 3.83 -14.11
N SER A 62 4.78 3.28 -15.13
CA SER A 62 5.23 1.89 -15.13
C SER A 62 6.26 1.62 -14.04
N LEU A 63 7.23 2.50 -13.85
CA LEU A 63 8.25 2.37 -12.82
C LEU A 63 7.67 2.57 -11.41
N TYR A 64 6.78 3.56 -11.19
CA TYR A 64 6.11 3.74 -9.90
C TYR A 64 5.23 2.54 -9.53
N SER A 65 4.57 1.91 -10.51
CA SER A 65 3.72 0.75 -10.27
C SER A 65 4.47 -0.48 -9.75
N THR A 66 5.80 -0.52 -9.88
CA THR A 66 6.64 -1.59 -9.34
C THR A 66 6.79 -1.54 -7.82
N ASN A 67 6.51 -0.39 -7.19
CA ASN A 67 6.76 -0.11 -5.77
C ASN A 67 8.25 -0.26 -5.37
N PHE A 68 9.19 -0.17 -6.32
CA PHE A 68 10.61 -0.19 -6.01
C PHE A 68 11.16 1.19 -5.65
N PHE A 69 10.52 2.26 -6.18
CA PHE A 69 11.05 3.60 -6.15
C PHE A 69 10.16 4.56 -5.36
N GLU A 70 10.79 5.32 -4.47
CA GLU A 70 10.19 6.41 -3.72
C GLU A 70 10.06 7.69 -4.57
N ASP A 71 11.12 7.97 -5.37
CA ASP A 71 11.14 9.11 -6.30
C ASP A 71 11.78 8.73 -7.62
N ILE A 72 11.24 9.28 -8.71
CA ILE A 72 11.74 9.06 -10.07
C ILE A 72 11.70 10.39 -10.81
N LYS A 73 12.85 10.80 -11.35
CA LYS A 73 12.97 11.95 -12.23
C LYS A 73 13.43 11.49 -13.60
N ILE A 74 12.71 11.91 -14.64
CA ILE A 74 13.03 11.57 -16.02
C ILE A 74 13.13 12.86 -16.83
N GLN A 75 14.21 13.00 -17.60
CA GLN A 75 14.41 14.10 -18.53
C GLN A 75 15.20 13.62 -19.75
N ILE A 76 14.99 14.28 -20.87
CA ILE A 76 15.80 14.08 -22.07
C ILE A 76 16.69 15.30 -22.24
N ASP A 77 17.96 15.09 -22.53
CA ASP A 77 18.92 16.12 -22.78
C ASP A 77 19.87 15.65 -23.89
N SER A 78 19.82 16.34 -25.05
CA SER A 78 20.68 16.07 -26.18
C SER A 78 20.70 14.61 -26.65
N GLY A 79 19.52 13.96 -26.71
CA GLY A 79 19.36 12.56 -27.11
C GLY A 79 19.74 11.55 -26.06
N VAL A 80 19.98 11.97 -24.80
CA VAL A 80 20.22 11.11 -23.64
C VAL A 80 19.00 11.13 -22.74
N LEU A 81 18.39 9.98 -22.52
CA LEU A 81 17.33 9.80 -21.50
C LEU A 81 17.99 9.62 -20.13
N LYS A 82 17.91 10.64 -19.31
CA LYS A 82 18.41 10.64 -17.94
C LYS A 82 17.31 10.23 -16.97
N ILE A 83 17.54 9.17 -16.18
CA ILE A 83 16.62 8.65 -15.19
C ILE A 83 17.34 8.65 -13.84
N VAL A 84 16.85 9.44 -12.90
CA VAL A 84 17.35 9.47 -11.54
C VAL A 84 16.30 8.84 -10.65
N VAL A 85 16.67 7.80 -9.93
CA VAL A 85 15.75 7.07 -9.05
C VAL A 85 16.22 7.14 -7.59
N LYS A 86 15.25 7.11 -6.68
CA LYS A 86 15.46 6.85 -5.25
C LYS A 86 14.66 5.61 -4.89
N GLU A 87 15.34 4.54 -4.47
CA GLU A 87 14.69 3.30 -4.09
C GLU A 87 14.04 3.40 -2.70
N PHE A 88 12.89 2.75 -2.52
CA PHE A 88 12.38 2.48 -1.17
C PHE A 88 13.33 1.58 -0.38
N PRO A 89 13.48 1.78 0.93
CA PRO A 89 14.21 0.84 1.78
C PRO A 89 13.51 -0.52 1.79
N VAL A 90 14.25 -1.57 2.07
CA VAL A 90 13.77 -2.95 2.14
C VAL A 90 13.48 -3.34 3.58
N ILE A 91 12.38 -4.04 3.80
CA ILE A 91 12.09 -4.64 5.10
C ILE A 91 13.03 -5.84 5.32
N ASN A 92 14.01 -5.67 6.20
CA ASN A 92 14.92 -6.74 6.58
C ASN A 92 14.20 -7.79 7.43
N GLN A 93 13.50 -7.35 8.49
CA GLN A 93 12.70 -8.21 9.36
C GLN A 93 11.34 -7.59 9.67
N LEU A 94 10.31 -8.43 9.74
CA LEU A 94 8.98 -8.10 10.20
C LEU A 94 8.76 -8.75 11.58
N ILE A 95 8.85 -7.92 12.64
CA ILE A 95 8.83 -8.35 14.03
C ILE A 95 7.45 -8.07 14.64
N VAL A 96 6.78 -9.11 15.14
CA VAL A 96 5.50 -8.99 15.85
C VAL A 96 5.75 -9.20 17.34
N VAL A 97 5.45 -8.17 18.14
CA VAL A 97 5.60 -8.17 19.60
C VAL A 97 4.22 -8.06 20.25
N GLY A 98 4.06 -8.62 21.45
CA GLY A 98 2.80 -8.55 22.20
C GLY A 98 1.76 -9.61 21.82
N GLU A 99 2.04 -10.47 20.82
CA GLU A 99 1.20 -11.61 20.47
C GLU A 99 1.86 -12.93 20.85
N PRO A 100 1.40 -13.61 21.93
CA PRO A 100 1.99 -14.85 22.39
C PRO A 100 1.68 -16.06 21.50
N SER A 101 0.59 -15.98 20.71
CA SER A 101 0.18 -17.07 19.83
C SER A 101 0.99 -17.05 18.53
N LYS A 102 1.86 -18.03 18.34
CA LYS A 102 2.61 -18.19 17.07
C LYS A 102 1.69 -18.34 15.85
N LYS A 103 0.49 -18.94 16.02
CA LYS A 103 -0.49 -19.09 14.96
C LYS A 103 -1.03 -17.71 14.54
N ILE A 104 -1.43 -16.87 15.50
CA ILE A 104 -1.95 -15.52 15.20
C ILE A 104 -0.83 -14.65 14.63
N ALA A 105 0.39 -14.69 15.18
CA ALA A 105 1.53 -13.96 14.64
C ALA A 105 1.83 -14.35 13.17
N LYS A 106 1.66 -15.62 12.81
CA LYS A 106 1.79 -16.08 11.43
C LYS A 106 0.66 -15.55 10.54
N GLU A 107 -0.59 -15.55 11.03
CA GLU A 107 -1.72 -14.99 10.28
C GLU A 107 -1.60 -13.47 10.09
N ILE A 108 -1.07 -12.74 11.09
CA ILE A 108 -0.74 -11.30 10.94
C ILE A 108 0.20 -11.12 9.76
N LYS A 109 1.34 -11.82 9.75
CA LYS A 109 2.31 -11.74 8.64
C LYS A 109 1.71 -12.13 7.29
N LYS A 110 0.71 -13.02 7.27
CA LYS A 110 0.03 -13.47 6.06
C LYS A 110 -0.93 -12.43 5.48
N VAL A 111 -1.74 -11.77 6.33
CA VAL A 111 -2.75 -10.79 5.87
C VAL A 111 -2.15 -9.45 5.46
N MET A 112 -0.97 -9.13 5.93
CA MET A 112 -0.25 -7.92 5.54
C MET A 112 0.15 -7.96 4.06
N SER A 113 0.20 -6.80 3.43
CA SER A 113 0.78 -6.59 2.10
C SER A 113 2.30 -6.51 2.18
N LEU A 114 2.82 -5.80 3.20
CA LEU A 114 4.25 -5.67 3.45
C LEU A 114 4.83 -6.99 3.95
N LYS A 115 5.91 -7.45 3.31
CA LYS A 115 6.63 -8.69 3.67
C LYS A 115 8.10 -8.41 3.92
N GLU A 116 8.76 -9.36 4.58
CA GLU A 116 10.22 -9.35 4.64
C GLU A 116 10.82 -9.45 3.23
N LYS A 117 11.83 -8.67 2.95
CA LYS A 117 12.54 -8.52 1.67
C LYS A 117 11.78 -7.72 0.60
N ASP A 118 10.58 -7.22 0.88
CA ASP A 118 9.87 -6.29 0.02
C ASP A 118 10.25 -4.83 0.31
N SER A 119 9.97 -3.95 -0.63
CA SER A 119 10.11 -2.50 -0.44
C SER A 119 9.14 -1.99 0.63
N PHE A 120 9.60 -1.11 1.50
CA PHE A 120 8.77 -0.48 2.52
C PHE A 120 8.02 0.72 1.92
N VAL A 121 6.76 0.54 1.62
CA VAL A 121 5.85 1.61 1.17
C VAL A 121 4.94 1.99 2.33
N GLU A 122 5.07 3.21 2.85
CA GLU A 122 4.37 3.66 4.05
C GLU A 122 2.84 3.60 3.93
N SER A 123 2.29 3.87 2.74
CA SER A 123 0.84 3.79 2.49
C SER A 123 0.29 2.37 2.69
N PHE A 124 1.08 1.33 2.43
CA PHE A 124 0.68 -0.05 2.67
C PHE A 124 0.68 -0.40 4.16
N LEU A 125 1.54 0.24 4.96
CA LEU A 125 1.57 0.02 6.41
C LEU A 125 0.25 0.42 7.06
N SER A 126 -0.31 1.56 6.68
CA SER A 126 -1.62 2.00 7.20
C SER A 126 -2.73 1.00 6.90
N GLN A 127 -2.79 0.51 5.66
CA GLN A 127 -3.76 -0.52 5.25
C GLN A 127 -3.54 -1.84 6.00
N ASP A 128 -2.30 -2.22 6.22
CA ASP A 128 -1.96 -3.46 6.92
C ASP A 128 -2.32 -3.40 8.40
N VAL A 129 -2.16 -2.23 9.05
CA VAL A 129 -2.65 -2.00 10.41
C VAL A 129 -4.16 -2.23 10.50
N ASP A 130 -4.92 -1.77 9.52
CA ASP A 130 -6.38 -1.97 9.51
C ASP A 130 -6.76 -3.43 9.25
N LYS A 131 -6.04 -4.15 8.38
CA LYS A 131 -6.24 -5.60 8.20
C LYS A 131 -5.95 -6.38 9.49
N ILE A 132 -4.89 -5.99 10.23
CA ILE A 132 -4.57 -6.60 11.52
C ILE A 132 -5.69 -6.34 12.52
N LYS A 133 -6.23 -5.11 12.62
CA LYS A 133 -7.37 -4.81 13.49
C LYS A 133 -8.61 -5.63 13.12
N GLN A 134 -8.90 -5.79 11.83
CA GLN A 134 -9.99 -6.64 11.35
C GLN A 134 -9.79 -8.12 11.72
N LEU A 135 -8.56 -8.63 11.59
CA LEU A 135 -8.21 -9.99 12.04
C LEU A 135 -8.52 -10.18 13.52
N TYR A 136 -8.11 -9.23 14.38
CA TYR A 136 -8.40 -9.30 15.82
C TYR A 136 -9.89 -9.14 16.14
N SER A 137 -10.58 -8.26 15.42
CA SER A 137 -12.03 -8.10 15.58
C SER A 137 -12.78 -9.38 15.26
N SER A 138 -12.36 -10.14 14.24
CA SER A 138 -12.98 -11.42 13.89
C SER A 138 -12.89 -12.50 14.96
N ILE A 139 -11.94 -12.36 15.90
CA ILE A 139 -11.75 -13.26 17.04
C ILE A 139 -12.15 -12.60 18.38
N GLY A 140 -12.92 -11.49 18.31
CA GLY A 140 -13.55 -10.86 19.47
C GLY A 140 -12.73 -9.76 20.15
N PHE A 141 -11.56 -9.36 19.64
CA PHE A 141 -10.76 -8.26 20.20
C PHE A 141 -11.00 -6.96 19.43
N ASN A 142 -12.13 -6.28 19.68
CA ASN A 142 -12.52 -5.08 18.95
C ASN A 142 -11.73 -3.80 19.34
N PHE A 143 -10.99 -3.81 20.43
CA PHE A 143 -10.23 -2.67 20.94
C PHE A 143 -8.72 -2.89 20.87
N VAL A 144 -8.26 -3.73 19.93
CA VAL A 144 -6.83 -3.95 19.71
C VAL A 144 -6.16 -2.66 19.28
N LYS A 145 -5.00 -2.36 19.87
CA LYS A 145 -4.10 -1.29 19.44
C LYS A 145 -2.91 -1.92 18.75
N VAL A 146 -2.59 -1.42 17.57
CA VAL A 146 -1.42 -1.82 16.78
C VAL A 146 -0.53 -0.59 16.67
N GLU A 147 0.58 -0.63 17.36
CA GLU A 147 1.60 0.43 17.30
C GLU A 147 2.71 -0.05 16.37
N THR A 148 3.07 0.76 15.40
CA THR A 148 4.11 0.45 14.42
C THR A 148 5.37 1.25 14.72
N LYS A 149 6.53 0.62 14.58
CA LYS A 149 7.82 1.29 14.70
C LYS A 149 8.72 0.83 13.55
N VAL A 150 9.21 1.79 12.80
CA VAL A 150 10.26 1.58 11.80
C VAL A 150 11.60 1.79 12.50
N LYS A 151 12.48 0.82 12.37
CA LYS A 151 13.86 0.90 12.86
C LYS A 151 14.80 0.84 11.66
N GLU A 152 15.35 1.97 11.28
CA GLU A 152 16.35 2.06 10.24
C GLU A 152 17.62 1.30 10.66
N ILE A 153 18.15 0.48 9.76
CA ILE A 153 19.42 -0.24 9.91
C ILE A 153 20.49 0.52 9.15
N ASP A 154 20.18 0.88 7.91
CA ASP A 154 21.00 1.70 7.01
C ASP A 154 20.10 2.42 6.00
N ASP A 155 20.69 3.16 5.05
CA ASP A 155 19.95 3.92 4.01
C ASP A 155 19.05 3.07 3.12
N SER A 156 19.20 1.76 3.11
CA SER A 156 18.54 0.85 2.18
C SER A 156 17.72 -0.25 2.88
N ASN A 157 17.87 -0.39 4.21
CA ASN A 157 17.26 -1.46 4.98
C ASN A 157 16.65 -0.97 6.29
N LEU A 158 15.52 -1.54 6.65
CA LEU A 158 14.85 -1.27 7.93
C LEU A 158 14.22 -2.54 8.51
N ASP A 159 14.01 -2.54 9.82
CA ASP A 159 13.15 -3.51 10.51
C ASP A 159 11.79 -2.86 10.81
N LEU A 160 10.71 -3.58 10.50
CA LEU A 160 9.35 -3.17 10.83
C LEU A 160 8.88 -3.92 12.09
N VAL A 161 8.63 -3.18 13.15
CA VAL A 161 8.15 -3.73 14.43
C VAL A 161 6.67 -3.39 14.61
N LEU A 162 5.85 -4.41 14.82
CA LEU A 162 4.42 -4.31 15.12
C LEU A 162 4.23 -4.67 16.61
N ASN A 163 3.86 -3.72 17.43
CA ASN A 163 3.55 -3.93 18.84
C ASN A 163 2.03 -4.04 19.03
N ILE A 164 1.57 -5.24 19.35
CA ILE A 164 0.16 -5.59 19.47
C ILE A 164 -0.28 -5.50 20.94
N LYS A 165 -1.27 -4.66 21.21
CA LYS A 165 -1.95 -4.58 22.52
C LYS A 165 -3.41 -5.01 22.32
N LYS A 166 -3.71 -6.28 22.55
CA LYS A 166 -5.02 -6.89 22.25
C LYS A 166 -6.18 -6.28 23.04
N GLY A 167 -5.92 -5.87 24.28
CA GLY A 167 -6.99 -5.49 25.20
C GLY A 167 -7.80 -6.70 25.66
N GLN A 168 -9.04 -6.45 26.07
CA GLN A 168 -9.98 -7.49 26.53
C GLN A 168 -10.88 -7.94 25.38
N VAL A 169 -11.33 -9.20 25.46
CA VAL A 169 -12.35 -9.72 24.51
C VAL A 169 -13.66 -8.96 24.73
N THR A 170 -14.26 -8.52 23.63
CA THR A 170 -15.57 -7.86 23.66
C THR A 170 -16.65 -8.90 23.91
N LYS A 171 -17.46 -8.66 24.93
CA LYS A 171 -18.56 -9.53 25.31
C LYS A 171 -19.89 -8.80 25.23
N ILE A 172 -20.95 -9.50 24.83
CA ILE A 172 -22.31 -8.95 24.81
C ILE A 172 -22.87 -9.02 26.22
N SER A 173 -23.04 -7.88 26.88
CA SER A 173 -23.59 -7.83 28.24
C SER A 173 -25.11 -8.01 28.26
N LYS A 174 -25.82 -7.51 27.27
CA LYS A 174 -27.27 -7.56 27.16
C LYS A 174 -27.76 -7.48 25.73
N ILE A 175 -28.75 -8.28 25.39
CA ILE A 175 -29.51 -8.21 24.14
C ILE A 175 -30.94 -7.78 24.46
N SER A 176 -31.43 -6.71 23.87
CA SER A 176 -32.80 -6.22 24.00
C SER A 176 -33.45 -6.08 22.64
N PHE A 177 -34.72 -6.42 22.56
CA PHE A 177 -35.51 -6.28 21.33
C PHE A 177 -36.50 -5.14 21.51
N THR A 178 -36.54 -4.22 20.53
CA THR A 178 -37.46 -3.10 20.48
C THR A 178 -38.40 -3.27 19.27
N GLY A 179 -39.65 -2.84 19.39
CA GLY A 179 -40.64 -2.94 18.34
C GLY A 179 -41.94 -3.62 18.80
N ASP A 180 -42.72 -4.14 17.86
CA ASP A 180 -44.01 -4.81 18.10
C ASP A 180 -43.81 -6.12 18.87
N LYS A 181 -44.52 -6.30 20.01
CA LYS A 181 -44.38 -7.44 20.91
C LYS A 181 -45.12 -8.71 20.44
N LYS A 182 -45.45 -8.84 19.16
CA LYS A 182 -46.14 -10.03 18.62
C LYS A 182 -45.31 -11.32 18.76
N ILE A 183 -43.97 -11.20 18.84
CA ILE A 183 -43.08 -12.34 19.01
C ILE A 183 -42.41 -12.24 20.40
N ARG A 184 -42.45 -13.32 21.18
CA ARG A 184 -41.80 -13.36 22.50
C ARG A 184 -40.27 -13.24 22.35
N GLU A 185 -39.63 -12.42 23.18
CA GLU A 185 -38.15 -12.25 23.18
C GLU A 185 -37.39 -13.57 23.26
N LYS A 186 -37.90 -14.57 24.02
CA LYS A 186 -37.30 -15.90 24.12
C LYS A 186 -37.17 -16.59 22.75
N ARG A 187 -38.18 -16.41 21.86
CA ARG A 187 -38.14 -16.97 20.50
C ARG A 187 -37.18 -16.18 19.62
N LEU A 188 -37.11 -14.86 19.78
CA LEU A 188 -36.16 -14.04 19.05
C LEU A 188 -34.72 -14.38 19.45
N ARG A 189 -34.46 -14.58 20.75
CA ARG A 189 -33.13 -15.00 21.25
C ARG A 189 -32.71 -16.38 20.73
N SER A 190 -33.64 -17.29 20.48
CA SER A 190 -33.30 -18.63 19.95
C SER A 190 -32.92 -18.65 18.46
N VAL A 191 -33.20 -17.54 17.72
CA VAL A 191 -32.90 -17.43 16.28
C VAL A 191 -31.61 -16.68 16.01
N ILE A 192 -31.15 -15.85 16.97
CA ILE A 192 -29.90 -15.10 16.81
C ILE A 192 -28.69 -15.95 17.21
N ALA A 193 -27.59 -15.81 16.46
CA ALA A 193 -26.34 -16.52 16.75
C ALA A 193 -25.56 -15.92 17.95
N SER A 194 -25.91 -14.69 18.35
CA SER A 194 -25.23 -13.99 19.45
C SER A 194 -25.82 -14.36 20.81
N GLU A 195 -24.98 -14.54 21.80
CA GLU A 195 -25.40 -14.85 23.19
C GLU A 195 -24.84 -13.80 24.15
N GLU A 196 -25.64 -13.51 25.22
CA GLU A 196 -25.17 -12.67 26.31
C GLU A 196 -24.10 -13.43 27.14
N ASP A 197 -23.08 -12.67 27.59
CA ASP A 197 -22.10 -13.20 28.53
C ASP A 197 -22.70 -13.27 29.91
N LYS A 198 -22.81 -14.49 30.46
CA LYS A 198 -23.34 -14.73 31.80
C LYS A 198 -22.23 -15.30 32.67
N PHE A 199 -22.05 -14.72 33.88
CA PHE A 199 -20.92 -15.10 34.76
C PHE A 199 -20.89 -16.57 35.11
N TRP A 200 -22.04 -17.28 35.16
CA TRP A 200 -22.09 -18.74 35.44
C TRP A 200 -21.60 -19.61 34.27
N LYS A 201 -21.44 -19.07 33.04
CA LYS A 201 -20.77 -19.82 31.97
C LYS A 201 -19.29 -20.12 32.30
N ILE A 202 -18.66 -19.30 33.14
CA ILE A 202 -17.32 -19.53 33.66
C ILE A 202 -17.28 -20.75 34.57
N ILE A 203 -18.36 -20.98 35.37
CA ILE A 203 -18.47 -22.08 36.33
C ILE A 203 -18.79 -23.40 35.63
N THR A 204 -19.52 -23.37 34.53
CA THR A 204 -19.99 -24.57 33.82
C THR A 204 -19.03 -25.04 32.71
N GLY A 205 -17.93 -24.33 32.46
CA GLY A 205 -16.91 -24.73 31.48
C GLY A 205 -17.36 -24.72 30.01
N ASN A 206 -18.57 -24.26 29.70
CA ASN A 206 -19.10 -24.17 28.34
C ASN A 206 -18.71 -22.82 27.69
N THR A 207 -17.45 -22.67 27.33
CA THR A 207 -16.99 -21.68 26.35
C THR A 207 -16.97 -22.35 24.97
N LYS A 208 -18.05 -22.23 24.22
CA LYS A 208 -18.04 -22.45 22.79
C LYS A 208 -17.86 -21.11 22.07
#